data_2a24b5bff88523568be915a284517291
#
_entry.id   2a24b5bff88523568be915a284517291
#
_cell.length_a   1.000
_cell.length_b   1.000
_cell.length_c   1.000
_cell.angle_alpha   90.00
_cell.angle_beta   90.00
_cell.angle_gamma   90.00
#
_symmetry.space_group_name_H-M   'P 1'
#
loop_
_entity.id
_entity.type
_entity.pdbx_description
1 polymer ?
#
loop_
_entity_poly.entity_id
_entity_poly.type
_entity_poly.pdbx_seq_one_letter_code
_entity_poly.pdbx_strand_id
1 'polypeptide(L)'
;MAKERFYGTGRRKKSIARVYLVPGTGKITVNKRDIDEYFGLETLKLIVRQPLAATQTADKFDVLVNVHGGGTTGQAGAIRHGISRALLQADNEYRPTLKAAGFLTRDPRMKERKKYGLKAARRAPQFSKRLSTAQTISKWFKNPGKSRFSGVFLCPKLLILFVLI
;
A
#
# COMPACT_ATOMS: atom_id res chain seq x y z
N MET A 1 21.76 29.04 -18.75
CA MET A 1 20.33 28.96 -19.12
C MET A 1 19.67 27.88 -18.26
N ALA A 2 18.57 28.18 -17.56
CA ALA A 2 17.85 27.21 -16.78
C ALA A 2 17.17 26.22 -17.76
N LYS A 3 17.46 24.92 -17.63
CA LYS A 3 16.77 23.89 -18.41
C LYS A 3 15.29 23.88 -18.03
N GLU A 4 14.40 23.91 -19.02
CA GLU A 4 12.97 23.77 -18.79
C GLU A 4 12.69 22.45 -18.05
N ARG A 5 11.89 22.53 -16.99
CA ARG A 5 11.52 21.38 -16.18
C ARG A 5 10.02 21.33 -16.00
N PHE A 6 9.41 20.23 -16.41
CA PHE A 6 7.99 19.98 -16.23
C PHE A 6 7.80 19.16 -14.97
N TYR A 7 6.96 19.61 -14.05
CA TYR A 7 6.81 19.02 -12.73
C TYR A 7 5.48 18.28 -12.61
N GLY A 8 5.51 17.03 -12.11
CA GLY A 8 4.32 16.25 -11.83
C GLY A 8 4.40 15.52 -10.50
N THR A 9 3.34 15.59 -9.70
CA THR A 9 3.22 14.79 -8.49
C THR A 9 2.36 13.57 -8.73
N GLY A 10 2.83 12.38 -8.33
CA GLY A 10 2.05 11.16 -8.36
C GLY A 10 1.89 10.55 -6.97
N ARG A 11 0.75 9.88 -6.74
CA ARG A 11 0.47 9.23 -5.46
C ARG A 11 -0.20 7.88 -5.69
N ARG A 12 0.24 6.85 -4.96
CA ARG A 12 -0.42 5.56 -4.89
C ARG A 12 -0.20 4.92 -3.52
N LYS A 13 -1.28 4.41 -2.89
CA LYS A 13 -1.25 3.92 -1.50
C LYS A 13 -0.62 4.97 -0.57
N LYS A 14 0.48 4.65 0.11
CA LYS A 14 1.27 5.56 0.95
C LYS A 14 2.50 6.14 0.22
N SER A 15 2.68 5.83 -1.07
CA SER A 15 3.82 6.32 -1.87
C SER A 15 3.51 7.66 -2.49
N ILE A 16 4.49 8.56 -2.44
CA ILE A 16 4.45 9.90 -3.03
C ILE A 16 5.67 10.04 -3.94
N ALA A 17 5.45 10.39 -5.20
CA ALA A 17 6.50 10.65 -6.18
C ALA A 17 6.44 12.10 -6.65
N ARG A 18 7.58 12.75 -6.67
CA ARG A 18 7.82 14.03 -7.33
C ARG A 18 8.62 13.74 -8.59
N VAL A 19 8.04 14.03 -9.73
CA VAL A 19 8.62 13.73 -11.04
C VAL A 19 8.95 15.04 -11.73
N TYR A 20 10.14 15.12 -12.28
CA TYR A 20 10.61 16.19 -13.12
C TYR A 20 10.96 15.62 -14.48
N LEU A 21 10.36 16.14 -15.54
CA LEU A 21 10.74 15.85 -16.91
C LEU A 21 11.66 16.96 -17.39
N VAL A 22 12.76 16.57 -17.97
CA VAL A 22 13.76 17.46 -18.57
C VAL A 22 13.99 16.99 -20.00
N PRO A 23 14.09 17.85 -21.00
CA PRO A 23 14.46 17.45 -22.34
C PRO A 23 15.80 16.66 -22.32
N GLY A 24 15.82 15.46 -22.90
CA GLY A 24 16.96 14.58 -22.80
C GLY A 24 16.90 13.35 -23.71
N THR A 25 17.46 12.25 -23.28
CA THR A 25 17.70 11.02 -24.05
C THR A 25 16.86 9.82 -23.58
N GLY A 26 15.92 10.02 -22.64
CA GLY A 26 15.09 8.94 -22.14
C GLY A 26 15.59 8.26 -20.85
N LYS A 27 16.59 8.83 -20.19
CA LYS A 27 17.13 8.26 -18.96
C LYS A 27 16.16 8.44 -17.79
N ILE A 28 15.89 7.38 -17.04
CA ILE A 28 15.02 7.41 -15.87
C ILE A 28 15.84 7.20 -14.61
N THR A 29 15.91 8.23 -13.75
CA THR A 29 16.65 8.19 -12.49
C THR A 29 15.67 8.31 -11.32
N VAL A 30 15.71 7.33 -10.40
CA VAL A 30 14.85 7.28 -9.21
C VAL A 30 15.72 7.41 -7.95
N ASN A 31 15.51 8.44 -7.16
CA ASN A 31 16.29 8.71 -5.94
C ASN A 31 17.81 8.68 -6.19
N LYS A 32 18.27 9.29 -7.27
CA LYS A 32 19.69 9.33 -7.71
C LYS A 32 20.27 7.99 -8.15
N ARG A 33 19.46 6.93 -8.32
CA ARG A 33 19.84 5.61 -8.85
C ARG A 33 19.16 5.37 -10.18
N ASP A 34 19.72 4.52 -11.00
CA ASP A 34 19.09 4.11 -12.26
C ASP A 34 17.84 3.27 -11.97
N ILE A 35 16.85 3.29 -12.88
CA ILE A 35 15.62 2.51 -12.77
C ILE A 35 15.91 1.02 -12.64
N ASP A 36 16.94 0.52 -13.32
CA ASP A 36 17.31 -0.89 -13.36
C ASP A 36 17.90 -1.37 -12.02
N GLU A 37 18.62 -0.50 -11.32
CA GLU A 37 19.13 -0.76 -9.99
C GLU A 37 18.05 -0.61 -8.91
N TYR A 38 17.14 0.35 -9.09
CA TYR A 38 16.11 0.65 -8.08
C TYR A 38 14.98 -0.38 -8.06
N PHE A 39 14.50 -0.81 -9.23
CA PHE A 39 13.46 -1.82 -9.37
C PHE A 39 14.04 -3.14 -9.85
N GLY A 40 14.10 -4.13 -8.96
CA GLY A 40 14.57 -5.50 -9.29
C GLY A 40 13.59 -6.31 -10.17
N LEU A 41 12.33 -5.85 -10.34
CA LEU A 41 11.31 -6.54 -11.12
C LEU A 41 11.02 -5.78 -12.42
N GLU A 42 11.16 -6.47 -13.55
CA GLU A 42 10.88 -5.92 -14.89
C GLU A 42 9.43 -5.40 -15.03
N THR A 43 8.48 -6.09 -14.43
CA THR A 43 7.07 -5.64 -14.43
C THR A 43 6.88 -4.23 -13.85
N LEU A 44 7.66 -3.87 -12.83
CA LEU A 44 7.59 -2.53 -12.23
C LEU A 44 8.23 -1.47 -13.13
N LYS A 45 9.31 -1.81 -13.82
CA LYS A 45 9.96 -0.95 -14.79
C LYS A 45 9.02 -0.67 -15.97
N LEU A 46 8.33 -1.70 -16.48
CA LEU A 46 7.31 -1.56 -17.52
C LEU A 46 6.19 -0.60 -17.09
N ILE A 47 5.69 -0.74 -15.86
CA ILE A 47 4.65 0.16 -15.32
C ILE A 47 5.11 1.62 -15.34
N VAL A 48 6.37 1.90 -15.00
CA VAL A 48 6.92 3.26 -15.01
C VAL A 48 7.04 3.80 -16.43
N ARG A 49 7.44 2.97 -17.41
CA ARG A 49 7.61 3.36 -18.81
C ARG A 49 6.30 3.50 -19.60
N GLN A 50 5.18 2.91 -19.12
CA GLN A 50 3.89 2.93 -19.82
C GLN A 50 3.44 4.31 -20.33
N PRO A 51 3.47 5.41 -19.55
CA PRO A 51 3.02 6.71 -20.03
C PRO A 51 3.87 7.26 -21.18
N LEU A 52 5.19 7.06 -21.10
CA LEU A 52 6.13 7.51 -22.13
C LEU A 52 5.96 6.70 -23.42
N ALA A 53 5.72 5.41 -23.34
CA ALA A 53 5.43 4.54 -24.47
C ALA A 53 4.09 4.92 -25.13
N ALA A 54 3.04 5.19 -24.34
CA ALA A 54 1.73 5.56 -24.85
C ALA A 54 1.73 6.90 -25.59
N THR A 55 2.61 7.81 -25.22
CA THR A 55 2.76 9.14 -25.87
C THR A 55 3.91 9.19 -26.89
N GLN A 56 4.63 8.08 -27.07
CA GLN A 56 5.82 8.01 -27.96
C GLN A 56 6.87 9.07 -27.64
N THR A 57 7.08 9.33 -26.36
CA THR A 57 8.01 10.36 -25.85
C THR A 57 9.18 9.77 -25.07
N ALA A 58 9.43 8.47 -25.20
CA ALA A 58 10.47 7.78 -24.44
C ALA A 58 11.86 8.40 -24.61
N ASP A 59 12.18 8.80 -25.82
CA ASP A 59 13.52 9.31 -26.19
C ASP A 59 13.62 10.85 -26.08
N LYS A 60 12.51 11.54 -25.78
CA LYS A 60 12.47 13.01 -25.73
C LYS A 60 12.77 13.60 -24.37
N PHE A 61 12.46 12.86 -23.29
CA PHE A 61 12.54 13.37 -21.94
C PHE A 61 13.34 12.46 -21.01
N ASP A 62 14.25 13.06 -20.26
CA ASP A 62 14.84 12.44 -19.09
C ASP A 62 13.92 12.61 -17.87
N VAL A 63 13.77 11.53 -17.08
CA VAL A 63 12.84 11.49 -15.95
C VAL A 63 13.63 11.47 -14.65
N LEU A 64 13.55 12.55 -13.88
CA LEU A 64 14.14 12.64 -12.55
C LEU A 64 13.05 12.47 -11.51
N VAL A 65 13.16 11.44 -10.67
CA VAL A 65 12.13 11.09 -9.68
C VAL A 65 12.68 11.10 -8.28
N ASN A 66 12.00 11.83 -7.40
CA ASN A 66 12.17 11.68 -5.96
C ASN A 66 10.91 11.00 -5.39
N VAL A 67 11.06 9.75 -4.92
CA VAL A 67 9.97 8.97 -4.37
C VAL A 67 10.24 8.55 -2.94
N HIS A 68 9.19 8.57 -2.10
CA HIS A 68 9.28 8.14 -0.72
C HIS A 68 7.97 7.50 -0.24
N GLY A 69 8.09 6.71 0.80
CA GLY A 69 6.98 6.01 1.44
C GLY A 69 6.48 4.80 0.66
N GLY A 70 5.67 3.98 1.31
CA GLY A 70 5.08 2.77 0.75
C GLY A 70 6.09 1.68 0.36
N GLY A 71 5.71 0.82 -0.56
CA GLY A 71 6.55 -0.25 -1.11
C GLY A 71 6.79 -0.07 -2.61
N THR A 72 7.70 -0.86 -3.20
CA THR A 72 8.13 -0.78 -4.60
C THR A 72 6.97 -0.75 -5.60
N THR A 73 5.96 -1.61 -5.44
CA THR A 73 4.76 -1.62 -6.28
C THR A 73 3.94 -0.32 -6.17
N GLY A 74 3.86 0.25 -4.96
CA GLY A 74 3.20 1.54 -4.75
C GLY A 74 3.97 2.69 -5.38
N GLN A 75 5.29 2.66 -5.26
CA GLN A 75 6.20 3.64 -5.82
C GLN A 75 6.16 3.65 -7.35
N ALA A 76 6.23 2.49 -8.02
CA ALA A 76 6.12 2.40 -9.48
C ALA A 76 4.80 3.00 -9.98
N GLY A 77 3.67 2.68 -9.32
CA GLY A 77 2.38 3.27 -9.68
C GLY A 77 2.27 4.77 -9.38
N ALA A 78 2.93 5.27 -8.33
CA ALA A 78 3.01 6.70 -8.05
C ALA A 78 3.86 7.43 -9.11
N ILE A 79 4.98 6.84 -9.52
CA ILE A 79 5.85 7.38 -10.58
C ILE A 79 5.08 7.46 -11.90
N ARG A 80 4.37 6.38 -12.29
CA ARG A 80 3.52 6.36 -13.49
C ARG A 80 2.55 7.54 -13.51
N HIS A 81 1.81 7.73 -12.43
CA HIS A 81 0.86 8.84 -12.30
C HIS A 81 1.55 10.21 -12.33
N GLY A 82 2.73 10.33 -11.72
CA GLY A 82 3.54 11.55 -11.74
C GLY A 82 4.03 11.92 -13.14
N ILE A 83 4.56 10.95 -13.91
CA ILE A 83 5.01 11.12 -15.29
C ILE A 83 3.83 11.61 -16.16
N SER A 84 2.68 10.95 -16.07
CA SER A 84 1.50 11.34 -16.86
C SER A 84 1.06 12.79 -16.61
N ARG A 85 1.14 13.23 -15.35
CA ARG A 85 0.83 14.63 -15.00
C ARG A 85 1.89 15.63 -15.47
N ALA A 86 3.16 15.23 -15.44
CA ALA A 86 4.25 16.07 -15.93
C ALA A 86 4.21 16.21 -17.46
N LEU A 87 3.85 15.13 -18.19
CA LEU A 87 3.63 15.17 -19.65
C LEU A 87 2.53 16.17 -20.04
N LEU A 88 1.47 16.29 -19.26
CA LEU A 88 0.42 17.28 -19.53
C LEU A 88 0.88 18.74 -19.34
N GLN A 89 1.93 18.97 -18.55
CA GLN A 89 2.52 20.31 -18.44
C GLN A 89 3.45 20.62 -19.59
N ALA A 90 4.07 19.58 -20.17
CA ALA A 90 4.91 19.73 -21.34
C ALA A 90 4.05 19.99 -22.58
N ASP A 91 2.99 19.21 -22.77
CA ASP A 91 2.09 19.32 -23.90
C ASP A 91 0.69 18.80 -23.54
N ASN A 92 -0.30 19.64 -23.78
CA ASN A 92 -1.71 19.31 -23.46
C ASN A 92 -2.34 18.34 -24.48
N GLU A 93 -1.74 18.15 -25.64
CA GLU A 93 -2.22 17.23 -26.69
C GLU A 93 -2.17 15.76 -26.24
N TYR A 94 -1.29 15.41 -25.29
CA TYR A 94 -1.21 14.05 -24.74
C TYR A 94 -2.40 13.66 -23.84
N ARG A 95 -3.28 14.63 -23.50
CA ARG A 95 -4.39 14.41 -22.58
C ARG A 95 -5.39 13.32 -23.02
N PRO A 96 -5.88 13.28 -24.26
CA PRO A 96 -6.82 12.24 -24.70
C PRO A 96 -6.20 10.84 -24.58
N THR A 97 -4.96 10.65 -25.02
CA THR A 97 -4.23 9.39 -24.98
C THR A 97 -4.02 8.90 -23.55
N LEU A 98 -3.53 9.78 -22.66
CA LEU A 98 -3.27 9.45 -21.26
C LEU A 98 -4.57 9.22 -20.46
N LYS A 99 -5.67 9.90 -20.82
CA LYS A 99 -6.99 9.72 -20.22
C LYS A 99 -7.61 8.38 -20.65
N ALA A 100 -7.54 8.03 -21.92
CA ALA A 100 -8.03 6.76 -22.45
C ALA A 100 -7.30 5.57 -21.81
N ALA A 101 -5.99 5.67 -21.62
CA ALA A 101 -5.18 4.67 -20.90
C ALA A 101 -5.39 4.65 -19.38
N GLY A 102 -6.15 5.58 -18.80
CA GLY A 102 -6.44 5.66 -17.37
C GLY A 102 -5.27 6.10 -16.48
N PHE A 103 -4.19 6.68 -17.06
CA PHE A 103 -2.99 7.06 -16.31
C PHE A 103 -3.14 8.36 -15.51
N LEU A 104 -4.12 9.18 -15.83
CA LEU A 104 -4.41 10.43 -15.12
C LEU A 104 -5.22 10.23 -13.85
N THR A 105 -5.91 9.08 -13.73
CA THR A 105 -6.73 8.78 -12.57
C THR A 105 -5.88 8.16 -11.49
N ARG A 106 -5.96 8.70 -10.27
CA ARG A 106 -5.32 8.11 -9.10
C ARG A 106 -6.01 6.80 -8.72
N ASP A 107 -5.26 5.73 -8.47
CA ASP A 107 -5.76 4.48 -7.89
C ASP A 107 -6.10 4.72 -6.39
N PRO A 108 -7.40 4.69 -5.99
CA PRO A 108 -7.82 4.96 -4.61
C PRO A 108 -7.60 3.76 -3.67
N ARG A 109 -7.24 2.58 -4.20
CA ARG A 109 -7.10 1.35 -3.41
C ARG A 109 -6.02 1.48 -2.37
N MET A 110 -6.40 1.33 -1.10
CA MET A 110 -5.50 1.31 0.05
C MET A 110 -5.69 0.02 0.85
N LYS A 111 -4.74 -0.29 1.75
CA LYS A 111 -4.90 -1.41 2.68
C LYS A 111 -6.08 -1.13 3.61
N GLU A 112 -7.05 -2.04 3.62
CA GLU A 112 -8.21 -1.94 4.50
C GLU A 112 -7.80 -2.02 5.97
N ARG A 113 -8.42 -1.21 6.81
CA ARG A 113 -8.15 -1.15 8.24
C ARG A 113 -8.61 -2.44 8.93
N LYS A 114 -7.80 -2.97 9.83
CA LYS A 114 -8.20 -4.06 10.73
C LYS A 114 -9.41 -3.63 11.57
N LYS A 115 -10.46 -4.44 11.59
CA LYS A 115 -11.65 -4.22 12.42
C LYS A 115 -11.54 -4.98 13.74
N TYR A 116 -12.17 -4.46 14.77
CA TYR A 116 -12.28 -5.17 16.05
C TYR A 116 -13.05 -6.47 15.87
N GLY A 117 -12.78 -7.47 16.70
CA GLY A 117 -13.41 -8.81 16.62
C GLY A 117 -12.89 -9.70 15.48
N LEU A 118 -12.18 -9.16 14.50
CA LEU A 118 -11.61 -9.89 13.38
C LEU A 118 -10.09 -10.09 13.52
N LYS A 119 -9.55 -11.13 12.90
CA LYS A 119 -8.08 -11.37 12.84
C LYS A 119 -7.37 -10.42 11.84
N ALA A 120 -8.08 -10.00 10.79
CA ALA A 120 -7.64 -9.01 9.80
C ALA A 120 -8.81 -8.07 9.45
N ALA A 121 -8.78 -7.40 8.30
CA ALA A 121 -9.86 -6.48 7.89
C ALA A 121 -11.21 -7.20 7.72
N ARG A 122 -11.18 -8.45 7.17
CA ARG A 122 -12.37 -9.26 6.87
C ARG A 122 -12.27 -10.69 7.38
N ARG A 123 -11.10 -11.13 7.86
CA ARG A 123 -10.88 -12.49 8.33
C ARG A 123 -11.46 -12.67 9.73
N ALA A 124 -12.56 -13.40 9.83
CA ALA A 124 -13.14 -13.79 11.11
C ALA A 124 -12.30 -14.87 11.82
N PRO A 125 -12.34 -14.96 13.15
CA PRO A 125 -11.86 -16.12 13.88
C PRO A 125 -12.68 -17.35 13.52
N GLN A 126 -12.05 -18.51 13.52
CA GLN A 126 -12.72 -19.81 13.34
C GLN A 126 -13.77 -19.99 14.43
N PHE A 127 -15.04 -20.22 14.04
CA PHE A 127 -16.07 -20.58 14.99
C PHE A 127 -15.88 -22.04 15.41
N SER A 128 -15.77 -22.29 16.72
CA SER A 128 -15.73 -23.63 17.29
C SER A 128 -17.04 -23.90 18.02
N LYS A 129 -17.83 -24.89 17.56
CA LYS A 129 -19.09 -25.31 18.20
C LYS A 129 -18.88 -25.96 19.57
N ARG A 130 -17.70 -26.55 19.81
CA ARG A 130 -17.36 -27.24 21.06
C ARG A 130 -16.13 -26.59 21.68
N LEU A 131 -16.35 -25.64 22.56
CA LEU A 131 -15.33 -25.33 23.55
C LEU A 131 -15.40 -26.50 24.57
N SER A 132 -14.40 -27.40 24.58
CA SER A 132 -14.27 -28.35 25.64
C SER A 132 -14.16 -27.59 26.96
N THR A 133 -14.95 -27.93 27.94
CA THR A 133 -14.98 -27.34 29.28
C THR A 133 -13.58 -27.20 29.87
N ALA A 134 -12.69 -28.15 29.55
CA ALA A 134 -11.27 -28.13 29.91
C ALA A 134 -10.47 -26.94 29.36
N GLN A 135 -10.75 -26.52 28.12
CA GLN A 135 -10.06 -25.35 27.52
C GLN A 135 -10.54 -24.02 28.10
N THR A 136 -11.79 -23.95 28.50
CA THR A 136 -12.34 -22.77 29.20
C THR A 136 -11.71 -22.61 30.56
N ILE A 137 -11.57 -23.71 31.31
CA ILE A 137 -10.94 -23.74 32.64
C ILE A 137 -9.45 -23.40 32.55
N SER A 138 -8.70 -23.96 31.58
CA SER A 138 -7.27 -23.65 31.41
C SER A 138 -7.00 -22.20 31.00
N LYS A 139 -7.87 -21.55 30.21
CA LYS A 139 -7.82 -20.15 29.90
C LYS A 139 -8.09 -19.26 31.12
N TRP A 140 -8.97 -19.70 32.00
CA TRP A 140 -9.31 -19.01 33.24
C TRP A 140 -8.11 -18.99 34.21
N PHE A 141 -7.43 -20.14 34.38
CA PHE A 141 -6.24 -20.25 35.22
C PHE A 141 -5.03 -19.47 34.69
N LYS A 142 -4.88 -19.30 33.37
CA LYS A 142 -3.77 -18.55 32.77
C LYS A 142 -3.91 -17.02 32.86
N ASN A 143 -5.12 -16.47 33.08
CA ASN A 143 -5.36 -15.03 33.16
C ASN A 143 -6.46 -14.67 34.16
N PRO A 144 -6.24 -14.84 35.46
CA PRO A 144 -7.29 -14.59 36.47
C PRO A 144 -7.68 -13.11 36.61
N GLY A 145 -6.88 -12.19 36.09
CA GLY A 145 -7.08 -10.74 36.27
C GLY A 145 -7.84 -10.01 35.15
N LYS A 146 -8.29 -10.70 34.08
CA LYS A 146 -8.92 -10.02 32.92
C LYS A 146 -10.43 -10.21 32.79
N SER A 147 -11.09 -10.91 33.70
CA SER A 147 -12.55 -11.04 33.69
C SER A 147 -13.20 -9.96 34.59
N ARG A 148 -13.58 -8.83 33.98
CA ARG A 148 -14.58 -7.94 34.58
C ARG A 148 -15.95 -8.63 34.50
N PHE A 149 -16.23 -9.54 35.43
CA PHE A 149 -17.59 -9.89 35.77
C PHE A 149 -17.91 -9.25 37.10
N SER A 150 -18.67 -8.14 37.06
CA SER A 150 -19.31 -7.57 38.21
C SER A 150 -20.39 -8.53 38.69
N GLY A 151 -20.22 -9.01 39.89
CA GLY A 151 -21.29 -9.52 40.74
C GLY A 151 -21.68 -10.99 40.60
N VAL A 152 -20.85 -11.89 41.06
CA VAL A 152 -21.21 -13.05 41.90
C VAL A 152 -19.91 -13.59 42.50
N PHE A 153 -19.69 -13.36 43.76
CA PHE A 153 -18.63 -14.01 44.56
C PHE A 153 -19.01 -15.48 44.76
N LEU A 154 -18.51 -16.35 43.90
CA LEU A 154 -18.53 -17.80 44.17
C LEU A 154 -17.23 -18.15 44.89
N CYS A 155 -17.37 -18.44 46.17
CA CYS A 155 -16.31 -18.83 47.06
C CYS A 155 -15.60 -20.11 46.53
N PRO A 156 -14.26 -20.13 46.38
CA PRO A 156 -13.53 -21.27 45.79
C PRO A 156 -13.60 -22.56 46.63
N LYS A 157 -14.10 -22.49 47.86
CA LYS A 157 -14.27 -23.68 48.75
C LYS A 157 -15.45 -24.59 48.39
N LEU A 158 -16.43 -24.14 47.59
CA LEU A 158 -17.59 -24.94 47.22
C LEU A 158 -17.39 -25.82 46.00
N LEU A 159 -16.33 -25.60 45.24
CA LEU A 159 -16.08 -26.36 43.99
C LEU A 159 -15.37 -27.71 44.23
N ILE A 160 -14.78 -27.90 45.41
CA ILE A 160 -14.07 -29.14 45.74
C ILE A 160 -15.03 -30.23 46.19
N LEU A 161 -16.24 -29.87 46.60
CA LEU A 161 -17.23 -30.87 47.09
C LEU A 161 -18.05 -31.51 45.94
N PHE A 162 -17.96 -30.99 44.69
CA PHE A 162 -18.76 -31.51 43.57
C PHE A 162 -18.01 -32.47 42.65
N VAL A 163 -16.75 -32.79 42.95
CA VAL A 163 -15.91 -33.72 42.17
C VAL A 163 -15.76 -35.07 42.85
N LEU A 164 -16.39 -35.30 44.04
CA LEU A 164 -16.29 -36.54 44.80
C LEU A 164 -17.64 -37.26 45.00
N ILE A 165 -18.59 -37.07 44.07
CA ILE A 165 -19.75 -37.97 43.96
C ILE A 165 -19.90 -38.41 42.50
#